data_829308926df2c9a94d88bdc5c61e25c2
#
_entry.id   829308926df2c9a94d88bdc5c61e25c2
#
_cell.length_a   1.000
_cell.length_b   1.000
_cell.length_c   1.000
_cell.angle_alpha   90.00
_cell.angle_beta   90.00
_cell.angle_gamma   90.00
#
_symmetry.space_group_name_H-M   'P 1'
#
loop_
_entity.id
_entity.type
_entity.pdbx_description
1 polymer ?
#
loop_
_entity_poly.entity_id
_entity_poly.type
_entity_poly.pdbx_seq_one_letter_code
_entity_poly.pdbx_strand_id
1 'polypeptide(L)'
;MGARRMTLAAVEKHCAAKAGSVLTTPFGPHVHVFKTAGRMFALCGHLDEVETISLKCDPERSAMLRLTFPAITAGYHLNKDHWNTIRLDGTVPAGLIKQLIDHAYDVIRAGKPKKRKPSKRRSTIRSRPRP
;
A
#
# COMPACT_ATOMS: atom_id res chain seq x y z
N MET A 1 -27.38 6.57 10.27
CA MET A 1 -26.31 7.14 9.51
C MET A 1 -25.38 6.07 8.97
N GLY A 2 -25.22 6.00 7.70
CA GLY A 2 -24.36 5.01 7.10
C GLY A 2 -22.89 5.25 7.40
N ALA A 3 -22.06 4.33 6.95
CA ALA A 3 -20.64 4.45 7.09
C ALA A 3 -20.16 5.71 6.36
N ARG A 4 -19.24 6.41 6.95
CA ARG A 4 -18.68 7.56 6.33
C ARG A 4 -17.74 7.17 5.22
N ARG A 5 -17.80 7.95 4.16
CA ARG A 5 -16.84 7.80 3.11
C ARG A 5 -15.46 8.22 3.61
N MET A 6 -14.46 7.41 3.33
CA MET A 6 -13.10 7.75 3.65
C MET A 6 -12.63 8.83 2.68
N THR A 7 -12.23 9.98 3.22
CA THR A 7 -11.75 11.09 2.39
C THR A 7 -10.25 10.99 2.17
N LEU A 8 -9.76 11.70 1.16
CA LEU A 8 -8.32 11.74 0.91
C LEU A 8 -7.59 12.29 2.14
N ALA A 9 -8.15 13.34 2.76
CA ALA A 9 -7.54 13.91 3.97
C ALA A 9 -7.44 12.87 5.08
N ALA A 10 -8.48 12.06 5.24
CA ALA A 10 -8.49 11.03 6.29
C ALA A 10 -7.47 9.94 6.02
N VAL A 11 -7.34 9.47 4.76
CA VAL A 11 -6.36 8.45 4.46
C VAL A 11 -4.94 8.99 4.62
N GLU A 12 -4.71 10.25 4.25
CA GLU A 12 -3.39 10.85 4.41
C GLU A 12 -3.03 10.99 5.89
N LYS A 13 -4.00 11.34 6.70
CA LYS A 13 -3.78 11.43 8.14
C LYS A 13 -3.39 10.07 8.72
N HIS A 14 -4.08 9.03 8.28
CA HIS A 14 -3.78 7.68 8.76
C HIS A 14 -2.37 7.24 8.33
N CYS A 15 -1.99 7.54 7.07
CA CYS A 15 -0.65 7.23 6.59
C CYS A 15 0.42 8.00 7.37
N ALA A 16 0.18 9.29 7.61
CA ALA A 16 1.14 10.14 8.29
C ALA A 16 1.35 9.73 9.75
N ALA A 17 0.35 9.10 10.35
CA ALA A 17 0.43 8.67 11.74
C ALA A 17 1.27 7.42 11.95
N LYS A 18 1.61 6.72 10.87
CA LYS A 18 2.43 5.50 11.01
C LYS A 18 3.86 5.89 11.39
N ALA A 19 4.45 5.12 12.29
CA ALA A 19 5.80 5.40 12.77
C ALA A 19 6.81 5.36 11.63
N GLY A 20 7.62 6.40 11.52
CA GLY A 20 8.65 6.47 10.47
C GLY A 20 8.10 6.85 9.10
N SER A 21 6.83 7.23 9.03
CA SER A 21 6.22 7.66 7.77
C SER A 21 6.70 9.04 7.38
N VAL A 22 7.07 9.22 6.12
CA VAL A 22 7.56 10.49 5.59
C VAL A 22 6.76 10.84 4.35
N LEU A 23 6.20 12.04 4.32
CA LEU A 23 5.47 12.54 3.16
C LEU A 23 6.45 13.17 2.18
N THR A 24 6.34 12.79 0.92
CA THR A 24 7.14 13.36 -0.15
C THR A 24 6.24 13.70 -1.33
N THR A 25 6.74 14.54 -2.24
CA THR A 25 5.98 14.92 -3.43
C THR A 25 6.86 14.83 -4.68
N PRO A 26 7.41 13.63 -4.98
CA PRO A 26 8.34 13.50 -6.12
C PRO A 26 7.65 13.65 -7.49
N PHE A 27 6.33 13.55 -7.53
CA PHE A 27 5.56 13.63 -8.77
C PHE A 27 4.76 14.92 -8.86
N GLY A 28 5.13 15.94 -8.07
CA GLY A 28 4.46 17.23 -8.08
C GLY A 28 3.62 17.45 -6.82
N PRO A 29 3.12 18.67 -6.63
CA PRO A 29 2.45 19.03 -5.38
C PRO A 29 1.08 18.37 -5.19
N HIS A 30 0.51 17.81 -6.25
CA HIS A 30 -0.82 17.21 -6.17
C HIS A 30 -0.82 15.71 -5.94
N VAL A 31 0.36 15.11 -5.83
CA VAL A 31 0.48 13.67 -5.58
C VAL A 31 1.34 13.49 -4.34
N HIS A 32 0.73 12.96 -3.28
CA HIS A 32 1.42 12.77 -2.01
C HIS A 32 1.87 11.33 -1.88
N VAL A 33 3.17 11.14 -1.69
CA VAL A 33 3.76 9.81 -1.57
C VAL A 33 4.27 9.63 -0.14
N PHE A 34 3.79 8.58 0.52
CA PHE A 34 4.23 8.25 1.88
C PHE A 34 5.22 7.10 1.83
N LYS A 35 6.36 7.29 2.47
CA LYS A 35 7.43 6.30 2.52
C LYS A 35 7.72 5.89 3.93
N THR A 36 8.19 4.66 4.09
CA THR A 36 8.74 4.20 5.35
C THR A 36 9.97 3.36 5.02
N ALA A 37 11.02 3.49 5.82
CA ALA A 37 12.28 2.79 5.57
C ALA A 37 12.82 3.09 4.17
N GLY A 38 12.59 4.31 3.67
CA GLY A 38 13.08 4.74 2.36
C GLY A 38 12.29 4.21 1.17
N ARG A 39 11.16 3.54 1.41
CA ARG A 39 10.39 2.93 0.33
C ARG A 39 8.94 3.40 0.39
N MET A 40 8.33 3.55 -0.79
CA MET A 40 6.95 4.00 -0.91
C MET A 40 5.99 2.90 -0.46
N PHE A 41 5.01 3.26 0.39
CA PHE A 41 3.94 2.32 0.74
C PHE A 41 2.56 2.84 0.36
N ALA A 42 2.41 4.13 0.14
CA ALA A 42 1.12 4.71 -0.24
C ALA A 42 1.33 5.89 -1.16
N LEU A 43 0.43 6.05 -2.12
CA LEU A 43 0.45 7.17 -3.05
C LEU A 43 -0.96 7.71 -3.14
N CYS A 44 -1.14 8.96 -2.77
CA CYS A 44 -2.46 9.61 -2.74
C CYS A 44 -2.55 10.63 -3.87
N GLY A 45 -3.64 10.58 -4.64
CA GLY A 45 -3.83 11.50 -5.74
C GLY A 45 -5.24 11.42 -6.28
N HIS A 46 -5.36 11.66 -7.56
CA HIS A 46 -6.66 11.69 -8.25
C HIS A 46 -6.56 10.90 -9.54
N LEU A 47 -7.66 10.29 -9.90
CA LEU A 47 -7.81 9.63 -11.19
C LEU A 47 -9.17 10.02 -11.73
N ASP A 48 -9.19 10.75 -12.86
CA ASP A 48 -10.43 11.27 -13.42
C ASP A 48 -11.25 12.06 -12.41
N GLU A 49 -10.56 12.92 -11.67
CA GLU A 49 -11.18 13.79 -10.67
C GLU A 49 -11.73 13.07 -9.45
N VAL A 50 -11.49 11.77 -9.34
CA VAL A 50 -11.86 11.01 -8.15
C VAL A 50 -10.62 10.82 -7.31
N GLU A 51 -10.75 11.10 -6.01
CA GLU A 51 -9.64 10.89 -5.09
C GLU A 51 -9.31 9.41 -5.00
N THR A 52 -8.01 9.10 -5.02
CA THR A 52 -7.57 7.71 -4.97
C THR A 52 -6.40 7.56 -4.00
N ILE A 53 -6.26 6.34 -3.50
CA ILE A 53 -5.03 5.96 -2.79
C ILE A 53 -4.55 4.65 -3.39
N SER A 54 -3.26 4.61 -3.74
CA SER A 54 -2.62 3.39 -4.22
C SER A 54 -1.78 2.85 -3.09
N LEU A 55 -1.93 1.55 -2.83
CA LEU A 55 -1.30 0.92 -1.67
C LEU A 55 -0.57 -0.34 -2.10
N LYS A 56 0.61 -0.53 -1.51
CA LYS A 56 1.34 -1.78 -1.64
C LYS A 56 0.50 -2.90 -1.03
N CYS A 57 0.50 -4.05 -1.66
CA CYS A 57 -0.33 -5.15 -1.19
C CYS A 57 0.26 -6.49 -1.60
N ASP A 58 0.07 -7.48 -0.75
CA ASP A 58 0.39 -8.86 -1.10
C ASP A 58 -0.36 -9.26 -2.37
N PRO A 59 0.30 -9.91 -3.35
CA PRO A 59 -0.35 -10.22 -4.64
C PRO A 59 -1.62 -11.05 -4.54
N GLU A 60 -1.67 -12.03 -3.67
CA GLU A 60 -2.87 -12.85 -3.49
C GLU A 60 -4.03 -12.02 -2.97
N ARG A 61 -3.75 -11.22 -1.97
CA ARG A 61 -4.75 -10.34 -1.40
C ARG A 61 -5.19 -9.29 -2.40
N SER A 62 -4.26 -8.76 -3.19
CA SER A 62 -4.58 -7.80 -4.24
C SER A 62 -5.61 -8.36 -5.21
N ALA A 63 -5.40 -9.58 -5.67
CA ALA A 63 -6.30 -10.20 -6.64
C ALA A 63 -7.70 -10.38 -6.04
N MET A 64 -7.77 -10.84 -4.79
CA MET A 64 -9.05 -11.03 -4.12
C MET A 64 -9.81 -9.72 -3.95
N LEU A 65 -9.09 -8.68 -3.57
CA LEU A 65 -9.72 -7.37 -3.38
C LEU A 65 -10.29 -6.82 -4.67
N ARG A 66 -9.56 -7.00 -5.77
CA ARG A 66 -10.05 -6.52 -7.07
C ARG A 66 -11.28 -7.27 -7.54
N LEU A 67 -11.38 -8.56 -7.18
CA LEU A 67 -12.58 -9.33 -7.50
C LEU A 67 -13.77 -8.89 -6.66
N THR A 68 -13.51 -8.46 -5.44
CA THR A 68 -14.57 -8.13 -4.50
C THR A 68 -15.11 -6.71 -4.66
N PHE A 69 -14.21 -5.76 -4.95
CA PHE A 69 -14.58 -4.34 -4.99
C PHE A 69 -14.27 -3.72 -6.35
N PRO A 70 -15.30 -3.29 -7.09
CA PRO A 70 -15.04 -2.61 -8.38
C PRO A 70 -14.19 -1.36 -8.24
N ALA A 71 -14.22 -0.71 -7.07
CA ALA A 71 -13.43 0.50 -6.84
C ALA A 71 -11.95 0.22 -6.63
N ILE A 72 -11.57 -1.06 -6.50
CA ILE A 72 -10.18 -1.45 -6.33
C ILE A 72 -9.69 -2.06 -7.63
N THR A 73 -8.67 -1.43 -8.22
CA THR A 73 -8.09 -1.87 -9.50
C THR A 73 -6.59 -2.03 -9.36
N ALA A 74 -5.96 -2.61 -10.39
CA ALA A 74 -4.51 -2.72 -10.41
C ALA A 74 -3.89 -1.33 -10.32
N GLY A 75 -2.73 -1.23 -9.69
CA GLY A 75 -2.10 0.05 -9.45
C GLY A 75 -1.81 0.81 -10.75
N TYR A 76 -2.29 2.03 -10.81
CA TYR A 76 -2.11 2.90 -11.96
C TYR A 76 -0.64 3.34 -12.02
N HIS A 77 0.04 3.04 -13.13
CA HIS A 77 1.47 3.34 -13.32
C HIS A 77 2.38 2.69 -12.29
N LEU A 78 1.90 1.61 -11.65
CA LEU A 78 2.67 0.89 -10.64
C LEU A 78 2.67 -0.60 -10.98
N ASN A 79 3.49 -1.36 -10.27
CA ASN A 79 3.51 -2.82 -10.46
C ASN A 79 2.15 -3.40 -10.12
N LYS A 80 1.51 -4.02 -11.11
CA LYS A 80 0.11 -4.44 -10.99
C LYS A 80 -0.10 -5.59 -10.01
N ASP A 81 0.93 -6.42 -9.80
CA ASP A 81 0.81 -7.54 -8.88
C ASP A 81 0.94 -7.11 -7.43
N HIS A 82 1.63 -6.01 -7.19
CA HIS A 82 1.99 -5.58 -5.84
C HIS A 82 1.32 -4.29 -5.40
N TRP A 83 0.51 -3.68 -6.26
CA TRP A 83 -0.14 -2.42 -5.96
C TRP A 83 -1.59 -2.42 -6.39
N ASN A 84 -2.45 -1.86 -5.54
CA ASN A 84 -3.85 -1.62 -5.86
C ASN A 84 -4.13 -0.13 -5.75
N THR A 85 -5.00 0.35 -6.63
CA THR A 85 -5.52 1.72 -6.56
C THR A 85 -6.97 1.64 -6.11
N ILE A 86 -7.30 2.37 -5.05
CA ILE A 86 -8.64 2.40 -4.47
C ILE A 86 -9.26 3.76 -4.76
N ARG A 87 -10.41 3.75 -5.43
CA ARG A 87 -11.19 4.98 -5.62
C ARG A 87 -11.92 5.26 -4.31
N LEU A 88 -11.79 6.49 -3.83
CA LEU A 88 -12.41 6.87 -2.56
C LEU A 88 -13.82 7.38 -2.81
N ASP A 89 -14.65 6.50 -3.36
CA ASP A 89 -16.01 6.84 -3.77
C ASP A 89 -17.07 6.37 -2.78
N GLY A 90 -16.64 5.85 -1.64
CA GLY A 90 -17.56 5.42 -0.59
C GLY A 90 -17.97 3.97 -0.66
N THR A 91 -17.57 3.24 -1.72
CA THR A 91 -17.98 1.85 -1.87
C THR A 91 -17.09 0.87 -1.12
N VAL A 92 -15.87 1.28 -0.77
CA VAL A 92 -14.98 0.44 0.04
C VAL A 92 -15.06 0.92 1.48
N PRO A 93 -15.38 0.03 2.44
CA PRO A 93 -15.54 0.45 3.83
C PRO A 93 -14.30 1.13 4.39
N ALA A 94 -14.51 2.20 5.17
CA ALA A 94 -13.41 2.97 5.75
C ALA A 94 -12.51 2.10 6.61
N GLY A 95 -13.11 1.19 7.38
CA GLY A 95 -12.30 0.29 8.22
C GLY A 95 -11.37 -0.60 7.41
N LEU A 96 -11.86 -1.07 6.26
CA LEU A 96 -11.03 -1.89 5.38
C LEU A 96 -9.89 -1.06 4.78
N ILE A 97 -10.18 0.18 4.38
CA ILE A 97 -9.14 1.05 3.82
C ILE A 97 -8.03 1.25 4.84
N LYS A 98 -8.38 1.49 6.10
CA LYS A 98 -7.39 1.64 7.16
C LYS A 98 -6.55 0.37 7.33
N GLN A 99 -7.20 -0.79 7.29
CA GLN A 99 -6.49 -2.07 7.37
C GLN A 99 -5.54 -2.24 6.20
N LEU A 100 -5.94 -1.79 5.01
CA LEU A 100 -5.10 -1.92 3.83
C LEU A 100 -3.90 -0.98 3.88
N ILE A 101 -4.09 0.20 4.49
CA ILE A 101 -2.97 1.10 4.73
C ILE A 101 -1.97 0.45 5.69
N ASP A 102 -2.49 -0.13 6.77
CA ASP A 102 -1.64 -0.82 7.75
C ASP A 102 -0.91 -1.99 7.10
N HIS A 103 -1.61 -2.73 6.25
CA HIS A 103 -1.01 -3.85 5.54
C HIS A 103 0.12 -3.38 4.61
N ALA A 104 -0.12 -2.30 3.86
CA ALA A 104 0.89 -1.76 2.96
C ALA A 104 2.15 -1.35 3.72
N TYR A 105 1.95 -0.68 4.83
CA TYR A 105 3.04 -0.26 5.70
C TYR A 105 3.83 -1.48 6.19
N ASP A 106 3.12 -2.50 6.65
CA ASP A 106 3.77 -3.71 7.18
C ASP A 106 4.50 -4.48 6.10
N VAL A 107 3.93 -4.58 4.90
CA VAL A 107 4.58 -5.28 3.78
C VAL A 107 5.91 -4.62 3.43
N ILE A 108 5.93 -3.30 3.39
CA ILE A 108 7.16 -2.58 3.05
C ILE A 108 8.22 -2.81 4.13
N ARG A 109 7.84 -2.73 5.40
CA ARG A 109 8.81 -2.91 6.48
C ARG A 109 9.28 -4.35 6.60
N ALA A 110 8.39 -5.31 6.39
CA ALA A 110 8.76 -6.72 6.43
C ALA A 110 9.58 -7.15 5.23
N GLY A 111 9.31 -6.55 4.07
CA GLY A 111 10.02 -6.89 2.84
C GLY A 111 11.37 -6.24 2.69
N LYS A 112 11.78 -5.44 3.67
CA LYS A 112 13.07 -4.80 3.64
C LYS A 112 14.18 -5.83 3.63
N PRO A 113 15.15 -5.75 2.69
CA PRO A 113 16.23 -6.75 2.64
C PRO A 113 17.03 -6.70 3.91
N LYS A 114 17.37 -7.81 4.37
CA LYS A 114 18.27 -7.87 5.49
C LYS A 114 19.64 -7.73 4.96
N LYS A 115 19.79 -7.67 4.37
CA LYS A 115 20.66 -7.60 3.89
C LYS A 115 21.36 -8.44 3.77
N ARG A 116 20.59 -9.11 3.51
CA ARG A 116 20.72 -9.77 3.33
C ARG A 116 20.72 -10.54 2.95
N LYS A 117 20.68 -11.16 3.25
CA LYS A 117 20.69 -11.88 3.12
C LYS A 117 20.49 -12.71 2.71
N PRO A 118 20.65 -13.23 3.12
CA PRO A 118 20.62 -14.02 2.91
C PRO A 118 20.26 -14.87 2.68
N SER A 119 20.40 -15.49 2.91
CA SER A 119 20.40 -15.95 2.93
C SER A 119 19.86 -16.72 2.86
N LYS A 120 19.95 -17.50 3.00
CA LYS A 120 20.00 -17.89 3.13
C LYS A 120 19.25 -18.42 3.20
N ARG A 121 19.45 -19.23 3.46
CA ARG A 121 19.44 -19.41 3.73
C ARG A 121 18.59 -19.76 3.60
N ARG A 122 18.83 -20.44 3.72
CA ARG A 122 18.86 -20.55 3.75
C ARG A 122 18.14 -20.83 3.63
N SER A 123 18.41 -21.99 3.93
CA SER A 123 18.59 -21.88 3.93
C SER A 123 17.90 -22.19 3.95
N THR A 124 18.24 -22.81 3.96
CA THR A 124 18.48 -22.78 4.06
C THR A 124 17.83 -23.09 4.10
N ILE A 125 18.24 -23.91 4.18
CA ILE A 125 18.57 -23.80 4.33
C ILE A 125 18.08 -23.90 4.22
N ARG A 126 18.52 -24.30 4.08
CA ARG A 126 19.03 -24.14 3.93
C ARG A 126 18.62 -24.22 3.79
N SER A 127 18.84 -25.57 4.16
CA SER A 127 19.46 -25.16 4.17
C SER A 127 19.16 -25.20 3.95
N ARG A 128 19.56 -25.36 3.72
CA ARG A 128 20.20 -25.22 3.54
C ARG A 128 19.96 -25.26 3.37
N PRO A 129 20.38 -26.04 3.61
CA PRO A 129 20.96 -25.70 3.54
C PRO A 129 20.61 -25.66 3.31
N ARG A 130 21.36 -26.38 3.27
CA ARG A 130 22.09 -26.04 3.12
C ARG A 130 21.87 -25.94 3.00
N PRO A 131 22.47 -27.07 3.21
CA PRO A 131 23.11 -26.73 3.27
C PRO A 131 22.72 -26.38 3.14
#